data_074b3a9bab0184f91b08c82150294cb5
#
_entry.id   074b3a9bab0184f91b08c82150294cb5
#
_cell.length_a   1.000
_cell.length_b   1.000
_cell.length_c   1.000
_cell.angle_alpha   90.00
_cell.angle_beta   90.00
_cell.angle_gamma   90.00
#
_symmetry.space_group_name_H-M   'P 1'
#
loop_
_entity.id
_entity.type
_entity.pdbx_description
1 polymer ?
#
loop_
_entity_poly.entity_id
_entity_poly.type
_entity_poly.pdbx_seq_one_letter_code
_entity_poly.pdbx_strand_id
1 'polypeptide(L)'
;MINVLIVDDDSMVAELNRLFLSRVADFHCCGVAPTVREAREMLSHLPQIDLVLLDVYMQQDNGLELLPALRADARNIDVIMITSAADTVTVQTALHYGVVDYLIKPFQFPRFEEALLSWRKKRDLKNAKSCYAQADVDSLLRSGVQQQEGARRLPKGLTPQTLRLVCQWIDAWQERDFSTNELAAALQISRVSCRKYLIWLEQIHILYTTNHYGITGRPEYRYRLVVDHLALLKQYSQ
;
A
#
# COMPACT_ATOMS: atom_id res chain seq x y z
N MET A 1 -0.06 16.01 -19.08
CA MET A 1 1.16 15.60 -18.36
C MET A 1 0.98 15.98 -16.90
N ILE A 2 1.31 15.11 -15.97
CA ILE A 2 1.10 15.28 -14.53
C ILE A 2 2.44 15.68 -13.92
N ASN A 3 2.50 16.83 -13.28
CA ASN A 3 3.72 17.35 -12.67
C ASN A 3 3.85 16.91 -11.22
N VAL A 4 4.96 16.26 -10.91
CA VAL A 4 5.24 15.65 -9.60
C VAL A 4 6.47 16.31 -8.98
N LEU A 5 6.33 16.80 -7.75
CA LEU A 5 7.44 17.24 -6.92
C LEU A 5 7.85 16.09 -6.00
N ILE A 6 9.14 15.79 -5.92
CA ILE A 6 9.70 14.83 -4.97
C ILE A 6 10.32 15.61 -3.80
N VAL A 7 9.97 15.24 -2.58
CA VAL A 7 10.51 15.83 -1.34
C VAL A 7 11.13 14.70 -0.51
N ASP A 8 12.45 14.62 -0.53
CA ASP A 8 13.23 13.55 0.12
C ASP A 8 14.68 14.06 0.27
N ASP A 9 15.26 14.00 1.46
CA ASP A 9 16.63 14.47 1.73
C ASP A 9 17.71 13.46 1.32
N ASP A 10 17.34 12.19 1.13
CA ASP A 10 18.24 11.19 0.57
C ASP A 10 18.26 11.29 -0.96
N SER A 11 19.34 11.84 -1.48
CA SER A 11 19.52 12.04 -2.92
C SER A 11 19.45 10.73 -3.74
N MET A 12 19.85 9.59 -3.17
CA MET A 12 19.77 8.30 -3.86
C MET A 12 18.32 7.81 -3.94
N VAL A 13 17.55 8.00 -2.86
CA VAL A 13 16.14 7.65 -2.82
C VAL A 13 15.32 8.57 -3.72
N ALA A 14 15.60 9.87 -3.69
CA ALA A 14 14.97 10.83 -4.58
C ALA A 14 15.21 10.48 -6.06
N GLU A 15 16.45 10.11 -6.42
CA GLU A 15 16.80 9.69 -7.78
C GLU A 15 16.12 8.37 -8.17
N LEU A 16 16.03 7.40 -7.25
CA LEU A 16 15.29 6.16 -7.48
C LEU A 16 13.80 6.45 -7.73
N ASN A 17 13.19 7.31 -6.93
CA ASN A 17 11.80 7.73 -7.11
C ASN A 17 11.62 8.45 -8.44
N ARG A 18 12.57 9.30 -8.85
CA ARG A 18 12.57 9.96 -10.16
C ARG A 18 12.67 8.95 -11.32
N LEU A 19 13.51 7.94 -11.18
CA LEU A 19 13.64 6.86 -12.14
C LEU A 19 12.36 6.02 -12.23
N PHE A 20 11.74 5.69 -11.11
CA PHE A 20 10.45 5.00 -11.07
C PHE A 20 9.35 5.83 -11.74
N LEU A 21 9.30 7.12 -11.44
CA LEU A 21 8.34 8.04 -12.02
C LEU A 21 8.46 8.12 -13.56
N SER A 22 9.70 8.13 -14.09
CA SER A 22 9.96 8.19 -15.53
C SER A 22 9.47 6.95 -16.31
N ARG A 23 9.22 5.83 -15.62
CA ARG A 23 8.67 4.60 -16.21
C ARG A 23 7.15 4.60 -16.27
N VAL A 24 6.48 5.52 -15.59
CA VAL A 24 5.02 5.62 -15.58
C VAL A 24 4.58 6.68 -16.57
N ALA A 25 3.77 6.29 -17.56
CA ALA A 25 3.34 7.19 -18.62
C ALA A 25 2.55 8.40 -18.07
N ASP A 26 2.76 9.56 -18.68
CA ASP A 26 2.10 10.85 -18.39
C ASP A 26 2.55 11.55 -17.11
N PHE A 27 3.49 10.98 -16.35
CA PHE A 27 4.06 11.62 -15.16
C PHE A 27 5.41 12.27 -15.48
N HIS A 28 5.63 13.45 -14.89
CA HIS A 28 6.86 14.23 -15.05
C HIS A 28 7.36 14.73 -13.70
N CYS A 29 8.63 14.49 -13.38
CA CYS A 29 9.27 15.09 -12.21
C CYS A 29 9.62 16.53 -12.53
N CYS A 30 8.92 17.49 -11.92
CA CYS A 30 9.15 18.92 -12.11
C CYS A 30 10.20 19.50 -11.15
N GLY A 31 10.61 18.74 -10.13
CA GLY A 31 11.64 19.14 -9.17
C GLY A 31 11.87 18.10 -8.07
N VAL A 32 13.01 18.26 -7.40
CA VAL A 32 13.36 17.51 -6.20
C VAL A 32 13.77 18.52 -5.13
N ALA A 33 13.15 18.42 -3.96
CA ALA A 33 13.43 19.28 -2.81
C ALA A 33 13.97 18.44 -1.65
N PRO A 34 15.19 18.68 -1.18
CA PRO A 34 15.76 17.95 -0.05
C PRO A 34 15.27 18.44 1.33
N THR A 35 14.55 19.56 1.37
CA THR A 35 14.05 20.17 2.61
C THR A 35 12.61 20.67 2.46
N VAL A 36 11.89 20.78 3.57
CA VAL A 36 10.54 21.39 3.60
C VAL A 36 10.58 22.84 3.11
N ARG A 37 11.66 23.58 3.43
CA ARG A 37 11.84 24.96 2.97
C ARG A 37 11.92 25.04 1.46
N GLU A 38 12.79 24.25 0.84
CA GLU A 38 12.94 24.22 -0.63
C GLU A 38 11.67 23.72 -1.33
N ALA A 39 10.98 22.74 -0.72
CA ALA A 39 9.68 22.31 -1.20
C ALA A 39 8.66 23.46 -1.22
N ARG A 40 8.60 24.28 -0.17
CA ARG A 40 7.71 25.48 -0.14
C ARG A 40 8.11 26.53 -1.18
N GLU A 41 9.40 26.76 -1.36
CA GLU A 41 9.89 27.67 -2.40
C GLU A 41 9.51 27.15 -3.80
N MET A 42 9.72 25.88 -4.10
CA MET A 42 9.30 25.28 -5.38
C MET A 42 7.80 25.32 -5.57
N LEU A 43 7.01 25.02 -4.54
CA LEU A 43 5.56 25.14 -4.57
C LEU A 43 5.10 26.57 -4.88
N SER A 44 5.80 27.60 -4.44
CA SER A 44 5.45 28.98 -4.73
C SER A 44 5.81 29.43 -6.15
N HIS A 45 6.89 28.90 -6.71
CA HIS A 45 7.40 29.28 -8.04
C HIS A 45 6.87 28.40 -9.18
N LEU A 46 6.46 27.16 -8.90
CA LEU A 46 5.94 26.21 -9.87
C LEU A 46 4.41 26.12 -9.77
N PRO A 47 3.66 26.84 -10.63
CA PRO A 47 2.20 26.96 -10.49
C PRO A 47 1.43 25.68 -10.84
N GLN A 48 2.09 24.68 -11.45
CA GLN A 48 1.43 23.50 -12.00
C GLN A 48 1.96 22.20 -11.36
N ILE A 49 2.07 22.14 -10.03
CA ILE A 49 2.34 20.87 -9.33
C ILE A 49 1.00 20.21 -9.03
N ASP A 50 0.85 18.96 -9.47
CA ASP A 50 -0.37 18.16 -9.30
C ASP A 50 -0.26 17.21 -8.11
N LEU A 51 0.96 16.68 -7.86
CA LEU A 51 1.22 15.65 -6.87
C LEU A 51 2.57 15.89 -6.19
N VAL A 52 2.62 15.65 -4.90
CA VAL A 52 3.88 15.62 -4.11
C VAL A 52 4.14 14.19 -3.64
N LEU A 53 5.35 13.68 -3.90
CA LEU A 53 5.88 12.48 -3.25
C LEU A 53 6.70 12.95 -2.06
N LEU A 54 6.28 12.60 -0.83
CA LEU A 54 6.79 13.22 0.39
C LEU A 54 7.36 12.18 1.35
N ASP A 55 8.64 12.33 1.73
CA ASP A 55 9.17 11.63 2.91
C ASP A 55 8.78 12.36 4.20
N VAL A 56 8.56 11.60 5.27
CA VAL A 56 8.32 12.11 6.62
C VAL A 56 9.64 12.46 7.31
N TYR A 57 10.59 11.51 7.31
CA TYR A 57 11.83 11.63 8.07
C TYR A 57 12.95 12.14 7.21
N MET A 58 13.18 13.44 7.27
CA MET A 58 14.32 14.13 6.68
C MET A 58 15.24 14.60 7.80
N GLN A 59 16.57 14.64 7.57
CA GLN A 59 17.58 14.90 8.61
C GLN A 59 17.33 16.18 9.43
N GLN A 60 16.78 17.22 8.82
CA GLN A 60 16.59 18.53 9.44
C GLN A 60 15.12 18.92 9.59
N ASP A 61 14.20 18.19 8.93
CA ASP A 61 12.80 18.56 8.82
C ASP A 61 11.89 17.35 9.04
N ASN A 62 10.65 17.62 9.44
CA ASN A 62 9.58 16.65 9.43
C ASN A 62 8.64 16.96 8.25
N GLY A 63 8.56 16.05 7.26
CA GLY A 63 7.72 16.23 6.07
C GLY A 63 6.24 16.47 6.39
N LEU A 64 5.74 15.98 7.53
CA LEU A 64 4.36 16.26 7.95
C LEU A 64 4.08 17.77 8.10
N GLU A 65 5.09 18.59 8.36
CA GLU A 65 4.93 20.05 8.48
C GLU A 65 4.58 20.74 7.15
N LEU A 66 4.77 20.04 6.02
CA LEU A 66 4.36 20.54 4.71
C LEU A 66 2.85 20.37 4.48
N LEU A 67 2.21 19.37 5.09
CA LEU A 67 0.81 19.02 4.85
C LEU A 67 -0.18 20.15 5.18
N PRO A 68 -0.09 20.86 6.34
CA PRO A 68 -0.97 21.98 6.61
C PRO A 68 -0.87 23.08 5.55
N ALA A 69 0.34 23.42 5.10
CA ALA A 69 0.57 24.42 4.06
C ALA A 69 -0.07 24.00 2.72
N LEU A 70 0.09 22.74 2.34
CA LEU A 70 -0.54 22.19 1.12
C LEU A 70 -2.06 22.17 1.20
N ARG A 71 -2.66 22.03 2.38
CA ARG A 71 -4.13 22.07 2.56
C ARG A 71 -4.66 23.49 2.60
N ALA A 72 -3.85 24.46 3.03
CA ALA A 72 -4.19 25.88 2.96
C ALA A 72 -4.06 26.46 1.52
N ASP A 73 -3.35 25.75 0.64
CA ASP A 73 -3.18 26.13 -0.76
C ASP A 73 -4.45 25.82 -1.58
N ALA A 74 -4.97 26.82 -2.27
CA ALA A 74 -6.17 26.69 -3.10
C ALA A 74 -6.00 25.76 -4.32
N ARG A 75 -4.77 25.35 -4.65
CA ARG A 75 -4.45 24.49 -5.82
C ARG A 75 -4.84 23.03 -5.65
N ASN A 76 -5.25 22.59 -4.45
CA ASN A 76 -5.61 21.20 -4.18
C ASN A 76 -4.54 20.16 -4.59
N ILE A 77 -3.29 20.41 -4.21
CA ILE A 77 -2.17 19.52 -4.50
C ILE A 77 -2.33 18.24 -3.67
N ASP A 78 -2.36 17.10 -4.35
CA ASP A 78 -2.43 15.80 -3.70
C ASP A 78 -1.05 15.33 -3.20
N VAL A 79 -1.03 14.47 -2.17
CA VAL A 79 0.21 13.97 -1.56
C VAL A 79 0.17 12.45 -1.48
N ILE A 80 1.23 11.80 -1.93
CA ILE A 80 1.56 10.39 -1.62
C ILE A 80 2.75 10.40 -0.67
N MET A 81 2.60 9.73 0.47
CA MET A 81 3.71 9.56 1.41
C MET A 81 4.62 8.44 0.93
N ILE A 82 5.94 8.66 0.98
CA ILE A 82 6.96 7.66 0.65
C ILE A 82 8.02 7.69 1.75
N THR A 83 7.89 6.84 2.78
CA THR A 83 8.66 7.00 4.01
C THR A 83 8.92 5.69 4.73
N SER A 84 9.95 5.65 5.57
CA SER A 84 10.17 4.55 6.52
C SER A 84 9.27 4.63 7.77
N ALA A 85 8.54 5.73 7.96
CA ALA A 85 7.60 5.89 9.07
C ALA A 85 6.44 4.90 8.95
N ALA A 86 6.32 4.02 9.92
CA ALA A 86 5.24 3.02 9.98
C ALA A 86 4.49 3.06 11.33
N ASP A 87 4.81 4.04 12.19
CA ASP A 87 4.14 4.20 13.46
C ASP A 87 2.72 4.76 13.27
N THR A 88 1.82 4.35 14.17
CA THR A 88 0.40 4.64 14.07
C THR A 88 0.10 6.14 14.07
N VAL A 89 0.84 6.92 14.85
CA VAL A 89 0.59 8.37 14.99
C VAL A 89 0.90 9.10 13.69
N THR A 90 2.04 8.81 13.09
CA THR A 90 2.47 9.39 11.81
C THR A 90 1.50 9.04 10.69
N VAL A 91 1.12 7.75 10.59
CA VAL A 91 0.17 7.29 9.57
C VAL A 91 -1.19 7.96 9.75
N GLN A 92 -1.73 7.99 10.98
CA GLN A 92 -3.03 8.64 11.27
C GLN A 92 -2.99 10.13 10.98
N THR A 93 -1.90 10.82 11.33
CA THR A 93 -1.71 12.24 11.02
C THR A 93 -1.75 12.49 9.52
N ALA A 94 -0.98 11.73 8.74
CA ALA A 94 -0.97 11.84 7.29
C ALA A 94 -2.38 11.62 6.69
N LEU A 95 -3.08 10.56 7.13
CA LEU A 95 -4.46 10.28 6.69
C LEU A 95 -5.43 11.41 7.06
N HIS A 96 -5.28 12.02 8.23
CA HIS A 96 -6.10 13.17 8.68
C HIS A 96 -5.92 14.38 7.74
N TYR A 97 -4.69 14.60 7.24
CA TYR A 97 -4.41 15.61 6.24
C TYR A 97 -4.80 15.19 4.81
N GLY A 98 -5.47 14.04 4.63
CA GLY A 98 -6.03 13.62 3.36
C GLY A 98 -4.97 13.26 2.32
N VAL A 99 -3.88 12.61 2.72
CA VAL A 99 -2.93 12.01 1.76
C VAL A 99 -3.63 10.91 0.96
N VAL A 100 -3.31 10.79 -0.31
CA VAL A 100 -4.04 9.91 -1.24
C VAL A 100 -3.52 8.48 -1.24
N ASP A 101 -2.27 8.26 -0.83
CA ASP A 101 -1.66 6.95 -0.63
C ASP A 101 -0.46 7.04 0.32
N TYR A 102 0.00 5.88 0.83
CA TYR A 102 1.11 5.77 1.78
C TYR A 102 1.98 4.55 1.41
N LEU A 103 3.24 4.79 1.05
CA LEU A 103 4.21 3.77 0.69
C LEU A 103 5.28 3.68 1.78
N ILE A 104 5.38 2.50 2.42
CA ILE A 104 6.40 2.25 3.45
C ILE A 104 7.66 1.72 2.76
N LYS A 105 8.80 2.39 2.95
CA LYS A 105 10.13 1.95 2.48
C LYS A 105 10.57 0.71 3.28
N PRO A 106 11.14 -0.35 2.65
CA PRO A 106 11.40 -0.50 1.22
C PRO A 106 10.17 -1.00 0.43
N PHE A 107 9.92 -0.43 -0.73
CA PHE A 107 8.87 -0.86 -1.66
C PHE A 107 9.45 -1.17 -3.05
N GLN A 108 8.69 -1.92 -3.84
CA GLN A 108 9.07 -2.28 -5.21
C GLN A 108 8.32 -1.43 -6.23
N PHE A 109 8.86 -1.33 -7.45
CA PHE A 109 8.26 -0.57 -8.55
C PHE A 109 6.76 -0.87 -8.79
N PRO A 110 6.26 -2.12 -8.77
CA PRO A 110 4.83 -2.38 -8.97
C PRO A 110 3.92 -1.68 -7.96
N ARG A 111 4.32 -1.55 -6.68
CA ARG A 111 3.54 -0.83 -5.66
C ARG A 111 3.55 0.69 -5.88
N PHE A 112 4.70 1.22 -6.33
CA PHE A 112 4.83 2.62 -6.70
C PHE A 112 3.95 2.97 -7.91
N GLU A 113 4.01 2.15 -8.96
CA GLU A 113 3.19 2.30 -10.16
C GLU A 113 1.69 2.22 -9.84
N GLU A 114 1.28 1.25 -9.03
CA GLU A 114 -0.11 1.09 -8.56
C GLU A 114 -0.63 2.36 -7.87
N ALA A 115 0.16 2.96 -6.97
CA ALA A 115 -0.20 4.19 -6.27
C ALA A 115 -0.49 5.33 -7.24
N LEU A 116 0.42 5.55 -8.19
CA LEU A 116 0.29 6.61 -9.20
C LEU A 116 -0.91 6.40 -10.14
N LEU A 117 -1.08 5.18 -10.64
CA LEU A 117 -2.19 4.84 -11.55
C LEU A 117 -3.54 4.91 -10.84
N SER A 118 -3.63 4.45 -9.59
CA SER A 118 -4.83 4.55 -8.77
C SER A 118 -5.21 6.01 -8.51
N TRP A 119 -4.23 6.84 -8.14
CA TRP A 119 -4.44 8.28 -7.95
C TRP A 119 -4.90 8.95 -9.24
N ARG A 120 -4.23 8.69 -10.39
CA ARG A 120 -4.61 9.24 -11.70
C ARG A 120 -6.06 8.91 -12.04
N LYS A 121 -6.45 7.65 -11.89
CA LYS A 121 -7.83 7.20 -12.14
C LYS A 121 -8.85 7.95 -11.29
N LYS A 122 -8.57 8.17 -10.00
CA LYS A 122 -9.44 8.94 -9.09
C LYS A 122 -9.53 10.42 -9.51
N ARG A 123 -8.39 11.03 -9.89
CA ARG A 123 -8.33 12.41 -10.39
C ARG A 123 -9.14 12.59 -11.68
N ASP A 124 -8.97 11.67 -12.64
CA ASP A 124 -9.70 11.73 -13.92
C ASP A 124 -11.20 11.59 -13.70
N LEU A 125 -11.64 10.71 -12.80
CA LEU A 125 -13.05 10.58 -12.41
C LEU A 125 -13.60 11.85 -11.75
N LYS A 126 -12.81 12.53 -10.90
CA LYS A 126 -13.20 13.81 -10.30
C LYS A 126 -13.36 14.90 -11.36
N ASN A 127 -12.44 14.96 -12.33
CA ASN A 127 -12.43 16.01 -13.36
C ASN A 127 -13.45 15.78 -14.47
N ALA A 128 -13.90 14.54 -14.69
CA ALA A 128 -14.84 14.19 -15.76
C ALA A 128 -16.29 14.59 -15.49
N LYS A 129 -16.64 14.94 -14.26
CA LYS A 129 -18.03 15.23 -13.86
C LYS A 129 -18.17 16.62 -13.25
N SER A 130 -19.12 17.40 -13.79
CA SER A 130 -19.54 18.69 -13.24
C SER A 130 -20.55 18.56 -12.08
N CYS A 131 -21.24 17.41 -11.97
CA CYS A 131 -22.18 17.07 -10.91
C CYS A 131 -22.05 15.61 -10.53
N TYR A 132 -22.17 15.28 -9.26
CA TYR A 132 -22.14 13.94 -8.72
C TYR A 132 -23.53 13.49 -8.30
N ALA A 133 -23.95 12.29 -8.71
CA ALA A 133 -25.07 11.59 -8.09
C ALA A 133 -24.61 10.94 -6.77
N GLN A 134 -25.54 10.61 -5.86
CA GLN A 134 -25.19 9.97 -4.58
C GLN A 134 -24.35 8.72 -4.77
N ALA A 135 -24.65 7.89 -5.76
CA ALA A 135 -23.86 6.68 -6.09
C ALA A 135 -22.40 6.99 -6.46
N ASP A 136 -22.15 8.14 -7.09
CA ASP A 136 -20.79 8.58 -7.45
C ASP A 136 -20.01 9.00 -6.20
N VAL A 137 -20.66 9.74 -5.29
CA VAL A 137 -20.09 10.15 -4.01
C VAL A 137 -19.78 8.92 -3.16
N ASP A 138 -20.69 7.97 -3.07
CA ASP A 138 -20.47 6.70 -2.36
C ASP A 138 -19.30 5.92 -2.95
N SER A 139 -19.17 5.91 -4.27
CA SER A 139 -18.04 5.27 -4.96
C SER A 139 -16.71 5.95 -4.64
N LEU A 140 -16.66 7.30 -4.62
CA LEU A 140 -15.46 8.06 -4.27
C LEU A 140 -15.05 7.84 -2.81
N LEU A 141 -16.01 7.81 -1.88
CA LEU A 141 -15.76 7.56 -0.47
C LEU A 141 -15.31 6.12 -0.22
N ARG A 142 -15.95 5.15 -0.88
CA ARG A 142 -15.56 3.73 -0.79
C ARG A 142 -14.22 3.44 -1.44
N SER A 143 -13.79 4.23 -2.42
CA SER A 143 -12.45 4.08 -3.03
C SER A 143 -11.30 4.30 -2.05
N GLY A 144 -11.55 4.99 -0.93
CA GLY A 144 -10.61 5.07 0.21
C GLY A 144 -10.54 3.78 1.04
N VAL A 145 -11.62 2.98 1.04
CA VAL A 145 -11.72 1.70 1.74
C VAL A 145 -11.39 0.51 0.81
N GLN A 146 -11.48 0.72 -0.51
CA GLN A 146 -11.24 -0.30 -1.54
C GLN A 146 -9.76 -0.59 -1.83
N GLN A 147 -8.80 0.00 -1.11
CA GLN A 147 -7.43 -0.56 -1.11
C GLN A 147 -7.39 -1.98 -0.53
N GLN A 148 -8.45 -2.42 0.17
CA GLN A 148 -8.63 -3.83 0.52
C GLN A 148 -9.28 -4.68 -0.60
N GLU A 149 -9.89 -4.08 -1.63
CA GLU A 149 -10.50 -4.85 -2.74
C GLU A 149 -9.52 -5.21 -3.87
N GLY A 150 -8.35 -4.56 -3.94
CA GLY A 150 -7.22 -5.04 -4.76
C GLY A 150 -6.73 -6.44 -4.34
N ALA A 151 -6.94 -6.80 -3.07
CA ALA A 151 -6.70 -8.14 -2.54
C ALA A 151 -7.69 -9.22 -3.04
N ARG A 152 -8.78 -8.83 -3.71
CA ARG A 152 -9.80 -9.79 -4.22
C ARG A 152 -9.44 -10.44 -5.54
N ARG A 153 -8.46 -9.93 -6.30
CA ARG A 153 -7.95 -10.64 -7.48
C ARG A 153 -6.86 -11.61 -7.04
N LEU A 154 -7.22 -12.87 -6.99
CA LEU A 154 -6.27 -13.94 -6.72
C LEU A 154 -5.12 -13.88 -7.72
N PRO A 155 -3.87 -13.98 -7.27
CA PRO A 155 -2.71 -14.09 -8.14
C PRO A 155 -2.85 -15.24 -9.14
N LYS A 156 -2.19 -15.12 -10.30
CA LYS A 156 -2.17 -16.20 -11.29
C LYS A 156 -1.70 -17.51 -10.65
N GLY A 157 -2.52 -18.56 -10.82
CA GLY A 157 -2.26 -19.89 -10.26
C GLY A 157 -2.88 -20.17 -8.89
N LEU A 158 -3.64 -19.24 -8.32
CA LEU A 158 -4.54 -19.46 -7.21
C LEU A 158 -5.99 -19.54 -7.75
N THR A 159 -6.79 -20.45 -7.20
CA THR A 159 -8.21 -20.60 -7.57
C THR A 159 -9.10 -20.28 -6.36
N PRO A 160 -10.29 -19.65 -6.58
CA PRO A 160 -11.21 -19.36 -5.48
C PRO A 160 -11.66 -20.60 -4.73
N GLN A 161 -11.85 -21.73 -5.43
CA GLN A 161 -12.27 -22.99 -4.81
C GLN A 161 -11.23 -23.53 -3.83
N THR A 162 -9.97 -23.57 -4.22
CA THR A 162 -8.88 -24.02 -3.32
C THR A 162 -8.63 -23.04 -2.19
N LEU A 163 -8.72 -21.72 -2.45
CA LEU A 163 -8.61 -20.72 -1.40
C LEU A 163 -9.70 -20.91 -0.34
N ARG A 164 -10.94 -21.15 -0.75
CA ARG A 164 -12.06 -21.45 0.17
C ARG A 164 -11.74 -22.62 1.08
N LEU A 165 -11.25 -23.74 0.53
CA LEU A 165 -10.87 -24.91 1.33
C LEU A 165 -9.74 -24.60 2.32
N VAL A 166 -8.72 -23.83 1.89
CA VAL A 166 -7.63 -23.37 2.75
C VAL A 166 -8.17 -22.51 3.90
N CYS A 167 -9.02 -21.54 3.61
CA CYS A 167 -9.60 -20.63 4.61
C CYS A 167 -10.52 -21.37 5.61
N GLN A 168 -11.34 -22.30 5.12
CA GLN A 168 -12.19 -23.15 5.97
C GLN A 168 -11.36 -24.01 6.92
N TRP A 169 -10.28 -24.60 6.42
CA TRP A 169 -9.40 -25.40 7.27
C TRP A 169 -8.69 -24.54 8.31
N ILE A 170 -8.18 -23.35 7.95
CA ILE A 170 -7.55 -22.41 8.88
C ILE A 170 -8.55 -21.95 9.95
N ASP A 171 -9.80 -21.63 9.58
CA ASP A 171 -10.86 -21.23 10.51
C ASP A 171 -11.16 -22.35 11.54
N ALA A 172 -11.16 -23.59 11.10
CA ALA A 172 -11.35 -24.75 11.98
C ALA A 172 -10.14 -25.02 12.91
N TRP A 173 -8.95 -24.56 12.56
CA TRP A 173 -7.69 -24.80 13.27
C TRP A 173 -7.38 -23.79 14.40
N GLN A 174 -8.19 -22.88 14.67
CA GLN A 174 -8.23 -21.59 15.43
C GLN A 174 -7.16 -21.30 16.51
N GLU A 175 -6.50 -22.27 17.16
CA GLU A 175 -5.70 -22.00 18.36
C GLU A 175 -4.22 -22.42 18.28
N ARG A 176 -3.73 -22.89 17.14
CA ARG A 176 -2.37 -23.46 17.01
C ARG A 176 -1.66 -22.94 15.77
N ASP A 177 -0.34 -22.83 15.92
CA ASP A 177 0.52 -22.67 14.76
C ASP A 177 0.45 -23.92 13.89
N PHE A 178 0.41 -23.76 12.59
CA PHE A 178 0.40 -24.87 11.64
C PHE A 178 1.50 -24.69 10.59
N SER A 179 1.92 -25.80 10.02
CA SER A 179 2.92 -25.86 8.95
C SER A 179 2.25 -26.07 7.59
N THR A 180 3.00 -25.77 6.52
CA THR A 180 2.56 -26.12 5.15
C THR A 180 2.29 -27.61 4.98
N ASN A 181 2.99 -28.47 5.75
CA ASN A 181 2.83 -29.93 5.68
C ASN A 181 1.47 -30.37 6.24
N GLU A 182 1.06 -29.82 7.39
CA GLU A 182 -0.23 -30.12 8.02
C GLU A 182 -1.40 -29.72 7.12
N LEU A 183 -1.33 -28.51 6.55
CA LEU A 183 -2.33 -28.05 5.59
C LEU A 183 -2.37 -28.93 4.32
N ALA A 184 -1.21 -29.26 3.76
CA ALA A 184 -1.11 -30.10 2.56
C ALA A 184 -1.67 -31.50 2.76
N ALA A 185 -1.39 -32.12 3.94
CA ALA A 185 -1.92 -33.42 4.31
C ALA A 185 -3.43 -33.39 4.50
N ALA A 186 -3.95 -32.36 5.17
CA ALA A 186 -5.38 -32.25 5.45
C ALA A 186 -6.23 -32.01 4.16
N LEU A 187 -5.74 -31.18 3.24
CA LEU A 187 -6.47 -30.83 2.01
C LEU A 187 -6.13 -31.73 0.81
N GLN A 188 -5.17 -32.66 0.96
CA GLN A 188 -4.65 -33.52 -0.11
C GLN A 188 -4.13 -32.74 -1.33
N ILE A 189 -3.54 -31.59 -1.09
CA ILE A 189 -2.99 -30.68 -2.11
C ILE A 189 -1.46 -30.68 -1.98
N SER A 190 -0.74 -30.44 -3.08
CA SER A 190 0.72 -30.37 -3.05
C SER A 190 1.21 -29.25 -2.11
N ARG A 191 2.32 -29.50 -1.41
CA ARG A 191 2.97 -28.49 -0.54
C ARG A 191 3.30 -27.19 -1.29
N VAL A 192 3.69 -27.30 -2.56
CA VAL A 192 3.99 -26.14 -3.41
C VAL A 192 2.74 -25.30 -3.63
N SER A 193 1.59 -25.95 -3.86
CA SER A 193 0.31 -25.24 -4.01
C SER A 193 -0.10 -24.61 -2.69
N CYS A 194 -0.11 -25.35 -1.58
CA CYS A 194 -0.46 -24.81 -0.26
C CYS A 194 0.39 -23.58 0.08
N ARG A 195 1.71 -23.64 -0.14
CA ARG A 195 2.61 -22.54 0.16
C ARG A 195 2.25 -21.24 -0.59
N LYS A 196 1.77 -21.33 -1.84
CA LYS A 196 1.34 -20.14 -2.60
C LYS A 196 0.14 -19.44 -1.94
N TYR A 197 -0.84 -20.21 -1.44
CA TYR A 197 -1.99 -19.65 -0.71
C TYR A 197 -1.57 -19.05 0.63
N LEU A 198 -0.68 -19.71 1.38
CA LEU A 198 -0.19 -19.23 2.67
C LEU A 198 0.62 -17.95 2.52
N ILE A 199 1.51 -17.86 1.53
CA ILE A 199 2.25 -16.62 1.21
C ILE A 199 1.28 -15.49 0.85
N TRP A 200 0.26 -15.76 0.05
CA TRP A 200 -0.74 -14.74 -0.30
C TRP A 200 -1.56 -14.30 0.90
N LEU A 201 -1.99 -15.22 1.77
CA LEU A 201 -2.70 -14.89 3.02
C LEU A 201 -1.82 -14.10 4.00
N GLU A 202 -0.52 -14.34 4.01
CA GLU A 202 0.46 -13.55 4.76
C GLU A 202 0.61 -12.14 4.17
N GLN A 203 0.69 -12.01 2.84
CA GLN A 203 0.77 -10.70 2.14
C GLN A 203 -0.44 -9.81 2.42
N ILE A 204 -1.62 -10.38 2.60
CA ILE A 204 -2.85 -9.66 2.99
C ILE A 204 -3.07 -9.61 4.51
N HIS A 205 -2.02 -9.94 5.28
CA HIS A 205 -1.98 -9.87 6.75
C HIS A 205 -3.01 -10.74 7.49
N ILE A 206 -3.61 -11.74 6.84
CA ILE A 206 -4.49 -12.71 7.52
C ILE A 206 -3.66 -13.70 8.35
N LEU A 207 -2.49 -14.04 7.87
CA LEU A 207 -1.54 -14.91 8.59
C LEU A 207 -0.25 -14.16 8.91
N TYR A 208 0.43 -14.58 9.96
CA TYR A 208 1.83 -14.23 10.18
C TYR A 208 2.67 -15.50 10.31
N THR A 209 3.94 -15.40 9.93
CA THR A 209 4.88 -16.53 9.92
C THR A 209 5.85 -16.43 11.10
N THR A 210 6.05 -17.55 11.77
CA THR A 210 7.09 -17.72 12.79
C THR A 210 8.08 -18.79 12.33
N ASN A 211 9.37 -18.54 12.59
CA ASN A 211 10.43 -19.49 12.27
C ASN A 211 10.70 -20.36 13.48
N HIS A 212 10.48 -21.66 13.37
CA HIS A 212 10.91 -22.63 14.36
C HIS A 212 12.16 -23.37 13.85
N TYR A 213 13.24 -23.30 14.64
CA TYR A 213 14.43 -24.09 14.38
C TYR A 213 14.26 -25.47 15.02
N GLY A 214 14.04 -26.49 14.20
CA GLY A 214 13.99 -27.86 14.65
C GLY A 214 15.39 -28.43 15.00
N ILE A 215 15.45 -29.56 15.70
CA ILE A 215 16.67 -30.24 16.13
C ILE A 215 17.61 -30.60 14.96
N THR A 216 17.11 -30.65 13.74
CA THR A 216 17.84 -31.00 12.50
C THR A 216 18.33 -29.78 11.70
N GLY A 217 18.28 -28.55 12.22
CA GLY A 217 18.93 -27.38 11.66
C GLY A 217 18.24 -26.71 10.45
N ARG A 218 17.18 -27.27 9.88
CA ARG A 218 16.38 -26.59 8.85
C ARG A 218 15.23 -25.79 9.50
N PRO A 219 15.10 -24.48 9.24
CA PRO A 219 13.98 -23.69 9.76
C PRO A 219 12.66 -24.21 9.18
N GLU A 220 11.70 -24.50 10.05
CA GLU A 220 10.33 -24.81 9.68
C GLU A 220 9.48 -23.55 9.81
N TYR A 221 8.81 -23.16 8.71
CA TYR A 221 7.88 -22.05 8.72
C TYR A 221 6.55 -22.49 9.32
N ARG A 222 6.13 -21.82 10.39
CA ARG A 222 4.82 -22.01 11.01
C ARG A 222 3.97 -20.76 10.83
N TYR A 223 2.71 -20.96 10.55
CA TYR A 223 1.74 -19.90 10.26
C TYR A 223 0.72 -19.85 11.38
N ARG A 224 0.32 -18.61 11.73
CA ARG A 224 -0.74 -18.38 12.71
C ARG A 224 -1.69 -17.31 12.20
N LEU A 225 -2.98 -17.47 12.49
CA LEU A 225 -4.04 -16.50 12.19
C LEU A 225 -3.87 -15.25 13.04
N VAL A 226 -4.01 -14.08 12.42
CA VAL A 226 -4.11 -12.79 13.11
C VAL A 226 -5.53 -12.65 13.63
N VAL A 227 -5.70 -12.61 14.95
CA VAL A 227 -7.02 -12.66 15.64
C VAL A 227 -7.98 -11.56 15.14
N ASP A 228 -7.45 -10.35 14.91
CA ASP A 228 -8.26 -9.20 14.44
C ASP A 228 -8.76 -9.38 12.99
N HIS A 229 -8.22 -10.35 12.23
CA HIS A 229 -8.56 -10.59 10.82
C HIS A 229 -9.44 -11.83 10.60
N LEU A 230 -10.01 -12.40 11.66
CA LEU A 230 -10.94 -13.54 11.58
C LEU A 230 -12.16 -13.22 10.67
N ALA A 231 -12.67 -12.01 10.76
CA ALA A 231 -13.79 -11.57 9.92
C ALA A 231 -13.41 -11.54 8.43
N LEU A 232 -12.17 -11.17 8.11
CA LEU A 232 -11.65 -11.13 6.75
C LEU A 232 -11.42 -12.56 6.21
N LEU A 233 -10.90 -13.48 7.02
CA LEU A 233 -10.79 -14.90 6.66
C LEU A 233 -12.14 -15.50 6.28
N LYS A 234 -13.19 -15.19 7.06
CA LYS A 234 -14.56 -15.68 6.80
C LYS A 234 -15.16 -15.21 5.48
N GLN A 235 -14.74 -14.05 4.95
CA GLN A 235 -15.17 -13.60 3.62
C GLN A 235 -14.63 -14.49 2.48
N TYR A 236 -13.49 -15.15 2.68
CA TYR A 236 -12.89 -16.08 1.73
C TYR A 236 -13.30 -17.53 1.96
N SER A 237 -13.94 -17.84 3.08
CA SER A 237 -14.43 -19.19 3.40
C SER A 237 -15.86 -19.45 2.90
N GLN A 238 -16.57 -18.40 2.44
CA GLN A 238 -17.89 -18.48 1.80
C GLN A 238 -17.73 -18.64 0.29
#